data_1cfaf5db397e4ce8052931f3e2b58b67
#
_entry.id   1cfaf5db397e4ce8052931f3e2b58b67
#
_cell.length_a   1.000
_cell.length_b   1.000
_cell.length_c   1.000
_cell.angle_alpha   90.00
_cell.angle_beta   90.00
_cell.angle_gamma   90.00
#
_symmetry.space_group_name_H-M   'P 1'
#
loop_
_entity.id
_entity.type
_entity.pdbx_description
1 polymer ?
#
loop_
_entity_poly.entity_id
_entity_poly.type
_entity_poly.pdbx_seq_one_letter_code
_entity_poly.pdbx_strand_id
1 'polypeptide(L)'
;MLMPDSARFVSILTQNTVALILAGGRGSRLKQLTDWRAKPAVPFGGKFRIIDFPLSNCLNSGIRKIGVVTQYKAHSLIQHIQRGWGFLRGEFGEFVEIMPAQQRLAESWYKGTADAVYQNIDILRSYHPKFVLVLAGDHIYKMDYGQMLASHVNSQADLTVGCIEMPANESTSFGVMTVDEKDRITGFQEKPKDPTPIPGQPDRILASMGIYVFNADFLYEQLIRDAQESESQHDFGINLIPHIASRYKVQAHRFGNQRHDESGFLSNYWRDVGTVDAYWEANMELTRVTPELSLYDRNWPIWTYQEQLPPAKFIFDEEDRRGMATDSMISGGCIVSGARVRNSLLFSNVIVESGAQIDEAVILPNVRIAENARLRRVIIDKGTLIPAGLVVGEDPEEDARRFHRSEKGITLITPEMLGQPLHAAPR
;
A
#
# COMPACT_ATOMS: atom_id res chain seq x y z
N MET A 1 22.93 -22.09 -22.38
CA MET A 1 21.57 -21.93 -21.88
C MET A 1 21.68 -21.59 -20.40
N LEU A 2 21.15 -20.43 -19.93
CA LEU A 2 21.23 -20.07 -18.53
C LEU A 2 20.28 -20.98 -17.74
N MET A 3 20.70 -21.45 -16.55
CA MET A 3 19.83 -22.21 -15.66
C MET A 3 18.61 -21.36 -15.28
N PRO A 4 17.37 -21.90 -15.31
CA PRO A 4 16.14 -21.11 -15.10
C PRO A 4 16.04 -20.36 -13.77
N ASP A 5 16.82 -20.72 -12.76
CA ASP A 5 16.81 -20.10 -11.43
C ASP A 5 18.14 -19.40 -11.09
N SER A 6 19.01 -19.16 -12.08
CA SER A 6 20.25 -18.42 -11.79
C SER A 6 19.99 -16.94 -11.56
N ALA A 7 20.72 -16.30 -10.64
CA ALA A 7 20.62 -14.86 -10.38
C ALA A 7 20.77 -14.01 -11.65
N ARG A 8 21.59 -14.45 -12.62
CA ARG A 8 21.73 -13.78 -13.93
C ARG A 8 20.47 -13.90 -14.79
N PHE A 9 19.77 -15.04 -14.74
CA PHE A 9 18.51 -15.20 -15.47
C PHE A 9 17.45 -14.23 -14.91
N VAL A 10 17.26 -14.19 -13.60
CA VAL A 10 16.33 -13.25 -12.95
C VAL A 10 16.69 -11.80 -13.26
N SER A 11 17.98 -11.44 -13.21
CA SER A 11 18.45 -10.08 -13.54
C SER A 11 18.10 -9.68 -14.99
N ILE A 12 18.18 -10.59 -15.96
CA ILE A 12 17.77 -10.32 -17.34
C ILE A 12 16.25 -10.12 -17.43
N LEU A 13 15.46 -10.87 -16.69
CA LEU A 13 14.01 -10.71 -16.68
C LEU A 13 13.60 -9.35 -16.12
N THR A 14 14.16 -8.96 -14.98
CA THR A 14 13.83 -7.68 -14.31
C THR A 14 14.24 -6.47 -15.14
N GLN A 15 15.39 -6.53 -15.85
CA GLN A 15 15.83 -5.47 -16.78
C GLN A 15 14.90 -5.29 -17.99
N ASN A 16 14.23 -6.35 -18.44
CA ASN A 16 13.27 -6.33 -19.55
C ASN A 16 11.82 -6.10 -19.10
N THR A 17 11.62 -5.74 -17.84
CA THR A 17 10.30 -5.50 -17.24
C THR A 17 10.08 -4.02 -16.98
N VAL A 18 8.89 -3.53 -17.32
CA VAL A 18 8.35 -2.25 -16.84
C VAL A 18 7.28 -2.55 -15.80
N ALA A 19 7.40 -1.96 -14.61
CA ALA A 19 6.36 -2.02 -13.59
C ALA A 19 5.42 -0.82 -13.72
N LEU A 20 4.11 -1.06 -13.62
CA LEU A 20 3.07 -0.04 -13.54
C LEU A 20 2.37 -0.15 -12.20
N ILE A 21 2.47 0.89 -11.38
CA ILE A 21 1.78 0.98 -10.11
C ILE A 21 0.51 1.81 -10.29
N LEU A 22 -0.64 1.18 -10.10
CA LEU A 22 -1.94 1.82 -10.22
C LEU A 22 -2.27 2.57 -8.92
N ALA A 23 -2.19 3.88 -8.94
CA ALA A 23 -2.29 4.76 -7.77
C ALA A 23 -3.49 5.73 -7.84
N GLY A 24 -4.54 5.38 -8.61
CA GLY A 24 -5.67 6.26 -8.92
C GLY A 24 -6.93 6.05 -8.07
N GLY A 25 -6.98 5.09 -7.15
CA GLY A 25 -8.16 4.76 -6.37
C GLY A 25 -8.62 5.85 -5.40
N ARG A 26 -9.96 6.06 -5.27
CA ARG A 26 -10.54 7.08 -4.37
C ARG A 26 -10.30 6.79 -2.89
N GLY A 27 -10.17 5.51 -2.49
CA GLY A 27 -9.92 5.13 -1.08
C GLY A 27 -11.05 5.50 -0.11
N SER A 28 -12.30 5.60 -0.56
CA SER A 28 -13.43 6.14 0.22
C SER A 28 -13.69 5.43 1.56
N ARG A 29 -13.29 4.17 1.70
CA ARG A 29 -13.41 3.39 2.94
C ARG A 29 -12.48 3.87 4.06
N LEU A 30 -11.39 4.60 3.73
CA LEU A 30 -10.52 5.29 4.69
C LEU A 30 -11.09 6.63 5.18
N LYS A 31 -12.32 6.96 4.74
CA LYS A 31 -13.03 8.16 5.16
C LYS A 31 -12.17 9.43 4.96
N GLN A 32 -12.15 10.31 5.95
CA GLN A 32 -11.49 11.60 5.87
C GLN A 32 -9.96 11.52 5.67
N LEU A 33 -9.33 10.39 5.95
CA LEU A 33 -7.89 10.21 5.63
C LEU A 33 -7.58 10.35 4.14
N THR A 34 -8.59 10.17 3.27
CA THR A 34 -8.45 10.29 1.81
C THR A 34 -9.20 11.47 1.21
N ASP A 35 -9.70 12.40 2.03
CA ASP A 35 -10.39 13.60 1.53
C ASP A 35 -9.45 14.51 0.73
N TRP A 36 -8.18 14.59 1.12
CA TRP A 36 -7.17 15.47 0.53
C TRP A 36 -6.00 14.76 -0.14
N ARG A 37 -5.99 13.43 -0.12
CA ARG A 37 -4.90 12.62 -0.70
C ARG A 37 -5.43 11.30 -1.26
N ALA A 38 -4.76 10.76 -2.27
CA ALA A 38 -5.02 9.40 -2.75
C ALA A 38 -4.59 8.37 -1.68
N LYS A 39 -5.25 7.18 -1.63
CA LYS A 39 -4.91 6.12 -0.68
C LYS A 39 -3.42 5.76 -0.69
N PRO A 40 -2.72 5.62 -1.83
CA PRO A 40 -1.28 5.35 -1.87
C PRO A 40 -0.40 6.41 -1.18
N ALA A 41 -0.90 7.63 -1.02
CA ALA A 41 -0.18 8.72 -0.36
C ALA A 41 -0.42 8.80 1.15
N VAL A 42 -1.27 7.96 1.73
CA VAL A 42 -1.53 7.92 3.18
C VAL A 42 -0.26 7.48 3.89
N PRO A 43 0.17 8.18 4.96
CA PRO A 43 1.34 7.79 5.76
C PRO A 43 1.16 6.42 6.40
N PHE A 44 2.24 5.64 6.53
CA PHE A 44 2.25 4.32 7.15
C PHE A 44 3.57 4.04 7.86
N GLY A 45 3.56 3.31 8.98
CA GLY A 45 4.76 2.81 9.66
C GLY A 45 5.73 3.88 10.17
N GLY A 46 5.23 5.05 10.55
CA GLY A 46 6.01 6.13 11.20
C GLY A 46 6.58 7.16 10.23
N LYS A 47 7.07 6.77 9.06
CA LYS A 47 7.71 7.70 8.11
C LYS A 47 7.44 7.39 6.63
N PHE A 48 6.88 6.22 6.33
CA PHE A 48 6.60 5.78 4.97
C PHE A 48 5.24 6.27 4.50
N ARG A 49 4.94 6.01 3.21
CA ARG A 49 3.61 6.03 2.65
C ARG A 49 3.29 4.66 2.06
N ILE A 50 2.03 4.35 1.88
CA ILE A 50 1.59 3.04 1.34
C ILE A 50 2.30 2.73 0.02
N ILE A 51 2.44 3.71 -0.89
CA ILE A 51 3.10 3.56 -2.19
C ILE A 51 4.58 3.15 -2.09
N ASP A 52 5.26 3.45 -0.99
CA ASP A 52 6.67 3.12 -0.83
C ASP A 52 6.92 1.61 -0.78
N PHE A 53 5.92 0.80 -0.41
CA PHE A 53 6.03 -0.66 -0.38
C PHE A 53 6.14 -1.27 -1.78
N PRO A 54 5.20 -1.09 -2.72
CA PRO A 54 5.35 -1.62 -4.06
C PRO A 54 6.54 -1.00 -4.81
N LEU A 55 6.85 0.28 -4.60
CA LEU A 55 8.06 0.90 -5.16
C LEU A 55 9.34 0.24 -4.64
N SER A 56 9.44 -0.01 -3.33
CA SER A 56 10.59 -0.68 -2.72
C SER A 56 10.70 -2.13 -3.17
N ASN A 57 9.58 -2.84 -3.30
CA ASN A 57 9.57 -4.19 -3.82
C ASN A 57 10.11 -4.23 -5.27
N CYS A 58 9.71 -3.30 -6.15
CA CYS A 58 10.29 -3.17 -7.48
C CYS A 58 11.82 -3.00 -7.41
N LEU A 59 12.26 -2.03 -6.61
CA LEU A 59 13.68 -1.69 -6.48
C LEU A 59 14.50 -2.87 -5.94
N ASN A 60 14.04 -3.51 -4.88
CA ASN A 60 14.71 -4.66 -4.26
C ASN A 60 14.71 -5.90 -5.17
N SER A 61 13.68 -6.08 -5.99
CA SER A 61 13.62 -7.13 -7.03
C SER A 61 14.51 -6.84 -8.25
N GLY A 62 15.15 -5.67 -8.34
CA GLY A 62 15.97 -5.29 -9.50
C GLY A 62 15.19 -4.67 -10.66
N ILE A 63 13.91 -4.34 -10.50
CA ILE A 63 13.12 -3.62 -11.52
C ILE A 63 13.38 -2.12 -11.35
N ARG A 64 13.83 -1.47 -12.43
CA ARG A 64 14.29 -0.08 -12.42
C ARG A 64 13.48 0.85 -13.34
N LYS A 65 12.51 0.32 -14.07
CA LYS A 65 11.62 1.08 -14.96
C LYS A 65 10.24 1.03 -14.37
N ILE A 66 9.80 2.10 -13.69
CA ILE A 66 8.59 2.11 -12.88
C ILE A 66 7.74 3.31 -13.28
N GLY A 67 6.54 3.05 -13.81
CA GLY A 67 5.51 4.03 -14.04
C GLY A 67 4.49 4.06 -12.88
N VAL A 68 4.15 5.24 -12.38
CA VAL A 68 3.09 5.41 -11.38
C VAL A 68 1.91 6.11 -12.02
N VAL A 69 0.86 5.35 -12.25
CA VAL A 69 -0.37 5.83 -12.90
C VAL A 69 -1.25 6.52 -11.87
N THR A 70 -1.46 7.82 -12.04
CA THR A 70 -2.21 8.64 -11.07
C THR A 70 -3.43 9.27 -11.69
N GLN A 71 -4.49 9.47 -10.92
CA GLN A 71 -5.72 10.10 -11.38
C GLN A 71 -6.25 11.12 -10.38
N TYR A 72 -6.62 10.68 -9.19
CA TYR A 72 -7.40 11.46 -8.25
C TYR A 72 -6.56 11.94 -7.07
N LYS A 73 -6.73 13.22 -6.63
CA LYS A 73 -6.04 13.80 -5.46
C LYS A 73 -4.53 13.51 -5.42
N ALA A 74 -3.88 13.56 -6.59
CA ALA A 74 -2.51 13.06 -6.78
C ALA A 74 -1.41 14.00 -6.27
N HIS A 75 -1.70 15.26 -5.95
CA HIS A 75 -0.66 16.27 -5.67
C HIS A 75 0.34 15.83 -4.60
N SER A 76 -0.15 15.35 -3.44
CA SER A 76 0.72 14.92 -2.34
C SER A 76 1.51 13.64 -2.68
N LEU A 77 0.96 12.77 -3.54
CA LEU A 77 1.65 11.60 -4.06
C LEU A 77 2.76 11.98 -5.02
N ILE A 78 2.45 12.87 -5.98
CA ILE A 78 3.41 13.41 -6.95
C ILE A 78 4.60 14.06 -6.24
N GLN A 79 4.32 14.92 -5.26
CA GLN A 79 5.36 15.59 -4.47
C GLN A 79 6.25 14.58 -3.73
N HIS A 80 5.66 13.53 -3.14
CA HIS A 80 6.40 12.49 -2.43
C HIS A 80 7.34 11.72 -3.37
N ILE A 81 6.83 11.30 -4.54
CA ILE A 81 7.63 10.57 -5.53
C ILE A 81 8.76 11.44 -6.07
N GLN A 82 8.48 12.69 -6.45
CA GLN A 82 9.51 13.59 -6.96
C GLN A 82 10.64 13.86 -5.95
N ARG A 83 10.31 13.96 -4.66
CA ARG A 83 11.30 14.22 -3.60
C ARG A 83 12.06 12.97 -3.17
N GLY A 84 11.40 11.82 -3.13
CA GLY A 84 11.94 10.60 -2.53
C GLY A 84 12.49 9.58 -3.51
N TRP A 85 12.04 9.61 -4.76
CA TRP A 85 12.29 8.53 -5.73
C TRP A 85 13.06 8.96 -6.99
N GLY A 86 13.61 10.18 -6.99
CA GLY A 86 14.40 10.73 -8.10
C GLY A 86 15.88 10.31 -8.11
N PHE A 87 16.27 9.24 -7.42
CA PHE A 87 17.66 8.80 -7.34
C PHE A 87 18.06 7.76 -8.39
N LEU A 88 17.10 7.25 -9.17
CA LEU A 88 17.39 6.38 -10.31
C LEU A 88 18.03 7.16 -11.47
N ARG A 89 18.91 6.50 -12.22
CA ARG A 89 19.73 7.14 -13.23
C ARG A 89 19.16 6.99 -14.63
N GLY A 90 18.57 8.07 -15.15
CA GLY A 90 18.00 8.13 -16.49
C GLY A 90 19.00 7.77 -17.60
N GLU A 91 20.31 8.01 -17.40
CA GLU A 91 21.38 7.63 -18.33
C GLU A 91 21.48 6.12 -18.55
N PHE A 92 21.03 5.32 -17.58
CA PHE A 92 20.94 3.86 -17.68
C PHE A 92 19.55 3.37 -18.07
N GLY A 93 18.62 4.28 -18.42
CA GLY A 93 17.22 3.95 -18.69
C GLY A 93 16.44 3.53 -17.46
N GLU A 94 16.86 3.99 -16.27
CA GLU A 94 16.20 3.73 -14.99
C GLU A 94 15.35 4.95 -14.58
N PHE A 95 14.14 4.73 -14.15
CA PHE A 95 13.24 5.83 -13.74
C PHE A 95 12.13 5.39 -12.79
N VAL A 96 11.62 6.35 -12.01
CA VAL A 96 10.27 6.34 -11.45
C VAL A 96 9.53 7.52 -12.06
N GLU A 97 8.62 7.25 -12.97
CA GLU A 97 7.90 8.27 -13.74
C GLU A 97 6.44 8.32 -13.34
N ILE A 98 5.92 9.55 -13.21
CA ILE A 98 4.50 9.77 -12.92
C ILE A 98 3.75 9.84 -14.24
N MET A 99 2.75 8.99 -14.39
CA MET A 99 1.85 8.92 -15.54
C MET A 99 0.47 9.44 -15.12
N PRO A 100 0.25 10.76 -15.14
CA PRO A 100 -1.04 11.33 -14.75
C PRO A 100 -2.10 11.03 -15.81
N ALA A 101 -3.35 10.92 -15.39
CA ALA A 101 -4.47 10.84 -16.31
C ALA A 101 -4.45 12.08 -17.23
N GLN A 102 -4.32 11.82 -18.52
CA GLN A 102 -4.38 12.84 -19.57
C GLN A 102 -5.65 12.58 -20.35
N GLN A 103 -6.45 13.59 -20.64
CA GLN A 103 -7.67 13.49 -21.46
C GLN A 103 -7.28 13.27 -22.94
N ARG A 104 -6.58 12.17 -23.25
CA ARG A 104 -6.02 11.88 -24.57
C ARG A 104 -7.05 11.32 -25.56
N LEU A 105 -8.05 10.59 -25.06
CA LEU A 105 -9.01 9.86 -25.91
C LEU A 105 -10.45 10.37 -25.82
N ALA A 106 -10.78 11.14 -24.79
CA ALA A 106 -12.06 11.82 -24.60
C ALA A 106 -11.95 12.81 -23.43
N GLU A 107 -12.97 13.64 -23.19
CA GLU A 107 -13.06 14.54 -22.04
C GLU A 107 -13.25 13.80 -20.69
N SER A 108 -13.05 12.47 -20.65
CA SER A 108 -13.27 11.62 -19.47
C SER A 108 -11.97 11.17 -18.82
N TRP A 109 -12.02 11.04 -17.49
CA TRP A 109 -11.01 10.37 -16.69
C TRP A 109 -10.99 8.87 -16.98
N TYR A 110 -9.99 8.13 -16.46
CA TYR A 110 -9.95 6.67 -16.59
C TYR A 110 -11.25 6.03 -16.09
N LYS A 111 -11.86 5.20 -16.93
CA LYS A 111 -13.12 4.51 -16.61
C LYS A 111 -12.93 3.38 -15.61
N GLY A 112 -11.78 2.69 -15.71
CA GLY A 112 -11.41 1.58 -14.86
C GLY A 112 -9.89 1.38 -14.83
N THR A 113 -9.43 0.37 -14.13
CA THR A 113 -8.00 0.06 -13.96
C THR A 113 -7.35 -0.41 -15.26
N ALA A 114 -8.08 -1.14 -16.13
CA ALA A 114 -7.60 -1.56 -17.45
C ALA A 114 -7.53 -0.37 -18.41
N ASP A 115 -8.51 0.54 -18.38
CA ASP A 115 -8.49 1.76 -19.18
C ASP A 115 -7.31 2.66 -18.82
N ALA A 116 -6.93 2.71 -17.53
CA ALA A 116 -5.77 3.45 -17.08
C ALA A 116 -4.46 2.95 -17.72
N VAL A 117 -4.33 1.65 -17.94
CA VAL A 117 -3.17 1.07 -18.65
C VAL A 117 -3.32 1.23 -20.16
N TYR A 118 -4.51 1.04 -20.70
CA TYR A 118 -4.82 1.22 -22.13
C TYR A 118 -4.42 2.61 -22.64
N GLN A 119 -4.80 3.67 -21.94
CA GLN A 119 -4.48 5.04 -22.32
C GLN A 119 -2.97 5.38 -22.27
N ASN A 120 -2.15 4.52 -21.68
CA ASN A 120 -0.70 4.67 -21.60
C ASN A 120 0.09 3.63 -22.42
N ILE A 121 -0.57 2.87 -23.32
CA ILE A 121 0.09 1.83 -24.14
C ILE A 121 1.23 2.40 -25.01
N ASP A 122 1.05 3.59 -25.59
CA ASP A 122 2.07 4.25 -26.41
C ASP A 122 3.35 4.56 -25.62
N ILE A 123 3.19 5.02 -24.37
CA ILE A 123 4.32 5.26 -23.47
C ILE A 123 5.00 3.93 -23.12
N LEU A 124 4.24 2.90 -22.77
CA LEU A 124 4.78 1.58 -22.47
C LEU A 124 5.55 0.99 -23.63
N ARG A 125 5.01 1.08 -24.85
CA ARG A 125 5.66 0.61 -26.07
C ARG A 125 7.00 1.31 -26.34
N SER A 126 7.13 2.59 -25.98
CA SER A 126 8.37 3.35 -26.16
C SER A 126 9.54 2.82 -25.32
N TYR A 127 9.25 2.12 -24.20
CA TYR A 127 10.27 1.48 -23.37
C TYR A 127 10.66 0.08 -23.84
N HIS A 128 10.01 -0.48 -24.86
CA HIS A 128 10.24 -1.81 -25.43
C HIS A 128 10.34 -2.94 -24.40
N PRO A 129 9.42 -3.06 -23.43
CA PRO A 129 9.48 -4.11 -22.44
C PRO A 129 9.12 -5.47 -23.05
N LYS A 130 9.70 -6.55 -22.50
CA LYS A 130 9.22 -7.92 -22.76
C LYS A 130 8.05 -8.27 -21.84
N PHE A 131 8.11 -7.78 -20.62
CA PHE A 131 7.11 -8.03 -19.59
C PHE A 131 6.60 -6.73 -19.01
N VAL A 132 5.32 -6.71 -18.67
CA VAL A 132 4.69 -5.63 -17.90
C VAL A 132 4.20 -6.19 -16.58
N LEU A 133 4.69 -5.61 -15.49
CA LEU A 133 4.24 -5.92 -14.13
C LEU A 133 3.24 -4.85 -13.67
N VAL A 134 1.97 -5.22 -13.54
CA VAL A 134 0.92 -4.31 -13.05
C VAL A 134 0.71 -4.55 -11.57
N LEU A 135 0.75 -3.49 -10.77
CA LEU A 135 0.71 -3.52 -9.30
C LEU A 135 -0.40 -2.61 -8.77
N ALA A 136 -1.14 -3.08 -7.78
CA ALA A 136 -1.94 -2.22 -6.93
C ALA A 136 -1.01 -1.37 -6.04
N GLY A 137 -1.23 -0.06 -6.00
CA GLY A 137 -0.40 0.91 -5.25
C GLY A 137 -0.82 1.13 -3.80
N ASP A 138 -1.71 0.30 -3.25
CA ASP A 138 -2.44 0.56 -2.02
C ASP A 138 -2.41 -0.58 -0.98
N HIS A 139 -1.47 -1.52 -1.13
CA HIS A 139 -1.27 -2.65 -0.22
C HIS A 139 0.09 -2.60 0.49
N ILE A 140 0.15 -3.19 1.68
CA ILE A 140 1.36 -3.31 2.51
C ILE A 140 1.86 -4.75 2.48
N TYR A 141 3.04 -4.97 1.91
CA TYR A 141 3.67 -6.30 1.80
C TYR A 141 5.14 -6.18 1.37
N LYS A 142 5.89 -7.26 1.52
CA LYS A 142 7.23 -7.44 0.95
C LYS A 142 7.20 -8.62 -0.01
N MET A 143 7.66 -8.44 -1.26
CA MET A 143 7.64 -9.47 -2.28
C MET A 143 8.77 -9.29 -3.29
N ASP A 144 9.46 -10.39 -3.62
CA ASP A 144 10.41 -10.45 -4.73
C ASP A 144 9.68 -10.76 -6.04
N TYR A 145 9.52 -9.75 -6.87
CA TYR A 145 8.91 -9.92 -8.20
C TYR A 145 9.80 -10.66 -9.19
N GLY A 146 11.11 -10.76 -8.94
CA GLY A 146 12.02 -11.56 -9.75
C GLY A 146 11.65 -13.03 -9.77
N GLN A 147 11.22 -13.58 -8.63
CA GLN A 147 10.73 -14.95 -8.52
C GLN A 147 9.42 -15.16 -9.28
N MET A 148 8.51 -14.19 -9.20
CA MET A 148 7.26 -14.24 -9.96
C MET A 148 7.50 -14.18 -11.47
N LEU A 149 8.44 -13.33 -11.94
CA LEU A 149 8.87 -13.27 -13.34
C LEU A 149 9.49 -14.58 -13.80
N ALA A 150 10.34 -15.21 -12.98
CA ALA A 150 10.91 -16.52 -13.29
C ALA A 150 9.81 -17.60 -13.40
N SER A 151 8.86 -17.62 -12.49
CA SER A 151 7.70 -18.51 -12.54
C SER A 151 6.86 -18.29 -13.81
N HIS A 152 6.62 -17.04 -14.19
CA HIS A 152 5.89 -16.66 -15.41
C HIS A 152 6.56 -17.25 -16.67
N VAL A 153 7.86 -17.07 -16.82
CA VAL A 153 8.62 -17.57 -17.98
C VAL A 153 8.70 -19.10 -17.97
N ASN A 154 8.99 -19.71 -16.83
CA ASN A 154 9.10 -21.17 -16.69
C ASN A 154 7.77 -21.89 -16.99
N SER A 155 6.65 -21.28 -16.58
CA SER A 155 5.33 -21.80 -16.89
C SER A 155 4.87 -21.52 -18.32
N GLN A 156 5.59 -20.67 -19.07
CA GLN A 156 5.16 -20.18 -20.40
C GLN A 156 3.73 -19.62 -20.35
N ALA A 157 3.40 -18.85 -19.32
CA ALA A 157 2.08 -18.25 -19.16
C ALA A 157 1.96 -16.96 -20.01
N ASP A 158 0.74 -16.63 -20.40
CA ASP A 158 0.41 -15.34 -21.02
C ASP A 158 0.21 -14.28 -19.94
N LEU A 159 -0.34 -14.71 -18.78
CA LEU A 159 -0.58 -13.95 -17.58
C LEU A 159 -0.19 -14.76 -16.34
N THR A 160 0.50 -14.15 -15.38
CA THR A 160 0.67 -14.71 -14.04
C THR A 160 0.05 -13.76 -13.01
N VAL A 161 -0.76 -14.31 -12.10
CA VAL A 161 -1.45 -13.56 -11.04
C VAL A 161 -0.80 -13.87 -9.70
N GLY A 162 -0.33 -12.84 -8.99
CA GLY A 162 0.09 -12.95 -7.60
C GLY A 162 -1.12 -13.16 -6.69
N CYS A 163 -1.07 -14.20 -5.88
CA CYS A 163 -2.20 -14.60 -5.06
C CYS A 163 -1.78 -15.05 -3.66
N ILE A 164 -2.73 -14.93 -2.73
CA ILE A 164 -2.57 -15.30 -1.33
C ILE A 164 -3.72 -16.20 -0.88
N GLU A 165 -3.42 -17.15 0.01
CA GLU A 165 -4.45 -17.97 0.61
C GLU A 165 -5.15 -17.23 1.74
N MET A 166 -6.47 -17.13 1.67
CA MET A 166 -7.32 -16.42 2.63
C MET A 166 -8.45 -17.31 3.14
N PRO A 167 -9.04 -17.00 4.30
CA PRO A 167 -10.28 -17.65 4.74
C PRO A 167 -11.43 -17.40 3.75
N ALA A 168 -12.28 -18.40 3.51
CA ALA A 168 -13.38 -18.30 2.54
C ALA A 168 -14.41 -17.20 2.88
N ASN A 169 -14.58 -16.88 4.17
CA ASN A 169 -15.48 -15.82 4.62
C ASN A 169 -15.02 -14.39 4.26
N GLU A 170 -13.79 -14.22 3.78
CA GLU A 170 -13.26 -12.93 3.33
C GLU A 170 -13.41 -12.68 1.82
N SER A 171 -14.02 -13.62 1.09
CA SER A 171 -14.16 -13.59 -0.38
C SER A 171 -14.78 -12.32 -0.96
N THR A 172 -15.69 -11.69 -0.24
CA THR A 172 -16.40 -10.47 -0.69
C THR A 172 -15.49 -9.23 -0.78
N SER A 173 -14.25 -9.34 -0.32
CA SER A 173 -13.27 -8.26 -0.35
C SER A 173 -12.32 -8.34 -1.56
N PHE A 174 -12.17 -9.52 -2.19
CA PHE A 174 -11.12 -9.79 -3.17
C PHE A 174 -11.64 -10.50 -4.43
N GLY A 175 -10.88 -10.40 -5.52
CA GLY A 175 -11.03 -11.32 -6.63
C GLY A 175 -10.56 -12.73 -6.22
N VAL A 176 -11.36 -13.74 -6.49
CA VAL A 176 -11.10 -15.15 -6.11
C VAL A 176 -10.83 -15.98 -7.36
N MET A 177 -9.76 -16.77 -7.30
CA MET A 177 -9.34 -17.64 -8.40
C MET A 177 -9.72 -19.09 -8.16
N THR A 178 -10.19 -19.75 -9.21
CA THR A 178 -10.28 -21.21 -9.28
C THR A 178 -9.03 -21.73 -9.97
N VAL A 179 -8.34 -22.70 -9.37
CA VAL A 179 -7.10 -23.28 -9.88
C VAL A 179 -7.19 -24.80 -10.00
N ASP A 180 -6.41 -25.36 -10.91
CA ASP A 180 -6.16 -26.81 -10.99
C ASP A 180 -4.98 -27.23 -10.09
N GLU A 181 -4.64 -28.54 -10.11
CA GLU A 181 -3.54 -29.13 -9.32
C GLU A 181 -2.14 -28.58 -9.66
N LYS A 182 -1.99 -27.87 -10.79
CA LYS A 182 -0.74 -27.25 -11.25
C LYS A 182 -0.74 -25.73 -11.07
N ASP A 183 -1.66 -25.21 -10.26
CA ASP A 183 -1.87 -23.78 -10.04
C ASP A 183 -2.19 -23.00 -11.34
N ARG A 184 -2.73 -23.67 -12.37
CA ARG A 184 -3.29 -22.99 -13.54
C ARG A 184 -4.64 -22.40 -13.15
N ILE A 185 -4.84 -21.12 -13.42
CA ILE A 185 -6.11 -20.44 -13.17
C ILE A 185 -7.10 -20.84 -14.27
N THR A 186 -8.22 -21.43 -13.87
CA THR A 186 -9.32 -21.89 -14.74
C THR A 186 -10.55 -21.01 -14.63
N GLY A 187 -10.61 -20.13 -13.61
CA GLY A 187 -11.70 -19.18 -13.41
C GLY A 187 -11.30 -18.05 -12.48
N PHE A 188 -11.99 -16.92 -12.61
CA PHE A 188 -11.82 -15.75 -11.77
C PHE A 188 -13.18 -15.11 -11.49
N GLN A 189 -13.42 -14.77 -10.23
CA GLN A 189 -14.67 -14.14 -9.78
C GLN A 189 -14.33 -12.93 -8.90
N GLU A 190 -14.83 -11.75 -9.27
CA GLU A 190 -14.63 -10.55 -8.46
C GLU A 190 -15.61 -10.51 -7.29
N LYS A 191 -15.10 -10.52 -6.06
CA LYS A 191 -15.83 -10.41 -4.79
C LYS A 191 -17.06 -11.33 -4.66
N PRO A 192 -16.90 -12.65 -4.91
CA PRO A 192 -18.02 -13.57 -4.89
C PRO A 192 -18.58 -13.75 -3.47
N LYS A 193 -19.91 -13.90 -3.38
CA LYS A 193 -20.58 -14.28 -2.12
C LYS A 193 -20.41 -15.77 -1.82
N ASP A 194 -20.29 -16.57 -2.86
CA ASP A 194 -20.10 -18.03 -2.81
C ASP A 194 -18.83 -18.37 -3.61
N PRO A 195 -17.66 -18.33 -2.98
CA PRO A 195 -16.39 -18.54 -3.65
C PRO A 195 -16.09 -20.00 -3.89
N THR A 196 -15.39 -20.32 -4.98
CA THR A 196 -14.82 -21.65 -5.19
C THR A 196 -13.61 -21.83 -4.27
N PRO A 197 -13.58 -22.83 -3.38
CA PRO A 197 -12.45 -23.06 -2.49
C PRO A 197 -11.25 -23.66 -3.22
N ILE A 198 -10.09 -23.61 -2.56
CA ILE A 198 -8.88 -24.31 -3.04
C ILE A 198 -9.12 -25.83 -3.02
N PRO A 199 -8.71 -26.58 -4.06
CA PRO A 199 -8.84 -28.03 -4.07
C PRO A 199 -8.27 -28.69 -2.80
N GLY A 200 -9.10 -29.45 -2.10
CA GLY A 200 -8.75 -30.09 -0.83
C GLY A 200 -8.78 -29.22 0.42
N GLN A 201 -9.14 -27.92 0.31
CA GLN A 201 -9.19 -26.97 1.43
C GLN A 201 -10.52 -26.18 1.41
N PRO A 202 -11.63 -26.71 1.92
CA PRO A 202 -12.97 -26.12 1.78
C PRO A 202 -13.12 -24.74 2.47
N ASP A 203 -12.32 -24.46 3.51
CA ASP A 203 -12.38 -23.21 4.27
C ASP A 203 -11.42 -22.13 3.74
N ARG A 204 -10.70 -22.42 2.64
CA ARG A 204 -9.68 -21.53 2.08
C ARG A 204 -9.96 -21.19 0.62
N ILE A 205 -9.65 -19.94 0.26
CA ILE A 205 -9.72 -19.41 -1.11
C ILE A 205 -8.36 -18.89 -1.54
N LEU A 206 -8.17 -18.81 -2.85
CA LEU A 206 -7.00 -18.17 -3.43
C LEU A 206 -7.41 -16.76 -3.90
N ALA A 207 -7.00 -15.75 -3.15
CA ALA A 207 -7.35 -14.35 -3.40
C ALA A 207 -6.29 -13.66 -4.27
N SER A 208 -6.72 -12.81 -5.20
CA SER A 208 -5.83 -11.96 -5.99
C SER A 208 -5.26 -10.83 -5.15
N MET A 209 -3.95 -10.64 -5.22
CA MET A 209 -3.24 -9.54 -4.57
C MET A 209 -3.23 -8.25 -5.42
N GLY A 210 -3.83 -8.23 -6.60
CA GLY A 210 -3.72 -7.10 -7.52
C GLY A 210 -2.31 -6.97 -8.12
N ILE A 211 -1.62 -8.07 -8.29
CA ILE A 211 -0.25 -8.17 -8.83
C ILE A 211 -0.28 -9.06 -10.06
N TYR A 212 0.08 -8.52 -11.22
CA TYR A 212 -0.05 -9.21 -12.50
C TYR A 212 1.22 -9.09 -13.34
N VAL A 213 1.76 -10.20 -13.83
CA VAL A 213 2.83 -10.24 -14.84
C VAL A 213 2.25 -10.66 -16.18
N PHE A 214 2.43 -9.84 -17.19
CA PHE A 214 2.02 -10.10 -18.57
C PHE A 214 3.19 -10.14 -19.52
N ASN A 215 3.09 -10.96 -20.57
CA ASN A 215 3.83 -10.70 -21.80
C ASN A 215 3.35 -9.37 -22.39
N ALA A 216 4.25 -8.46 -22.76
CA ALA A 216 3.88 -7.07 -23.12
C ALA A 216 2.91 -7.01 -24.30
N ASP A 217 3.22 -7.69 -25.42
CA ASP A 217 2.38 -7.68 -26.61
C ASP A 217 1.01 -8.28 -26.34
N PHE A 218 0.94 -9.36 -25.55
CA PHE A 218 -0.32 -9.96 -25.13
C PHE A 218 -1.17 -8.99 -24.31
N LEU A 219 -0.58 -8.27 -23.36
CA LEU A 219 -1.31 -7.25 -22.59
C LEU A 219 -1.91 -6.18 -23.52
N TYR A 220 -1.11 -5.68 -24.47
CA TYR A 220 -1.57 -4.64 -25.40
C TYR A 220 -2.75 -5.12 -26.25
N GLU A 221 -2.71 -6.34 -26.76
CA GLU A 221 -3.82 -6.96 -27.53
C GLU A 221 -5.09 -7.04 -26.67
N GLN A 222 -4.99 -7.52 -25.43
CA GLN A 222 -6.14 -7.67 -24.55
C GLN A 222 -6.74 -6.32 -24.12
N LEU A 223 -5.93 -5.31 -23.89
CA LEU A 223 -6.39 -3.95 -23.56
C LEU A 223 -7.09 -3.28 -24.75
N ILE A 224 -6.54 -3.43 -25.96
CA ILE A 224 -7.15 -2.89 -27.19
C ILE A 224 -8.50 -3.55 -27.44
N ARG A 225 -8.60 -4.86 -27.24
CA ARG A 225 -9.86 -5.59 -27.34
C ARG A 225 -10.89 -5.09 -26.33
N ASP A 226 -10.49 -5.00 -25.03
CA ASP A 226 -11.38 -4.55 -23.97
C ASP A 226 -11.88 -3.11 -24.18
N ALA A 227 -11.03 -2.24 -24.71
CA ALA A 227 -11.39 -0.84 -25.02
C ALA A 227 -12.49 -0.72 -26.09
N GLN A 228 -12.69 -1.74 -26.94
CA GLN A 228 -13.71 -1.80 -27.96
C GLN A 228 -15.05 -2.37 -27.46
N GLU A 229 -15.08 -2.96 -26.28
CA GLU A 229 -16.27 -3.56 -25.68
C GLU A 229 -17.13 -2.50 -24.99
N SER A 230 -18.29 -2.20 -25.54
CA SER A 230 -19.18 -1.15 -25.02
C SER A 230 -19.72 -1.43 -23.61
N GLU A 231 -19.90 -2.70 -23.26
CA GLU A 231 -20.43 -3.15 -21.97
C GLU A 231 -19.34 -3.33 -20.90
N SER A 232 -18.06 -3.15 -21.26
CA SER A 232 -16.95 -3.28 -20.32
C SER A 232 -16.87 -2.07 -19.38
N GLN A 233 -16.60 -2.34 -18.11
CA GLN A 233 -16.21 -1.32 -17.12
C GLN A 233 -14.72 -0.98 -17.22
N HIS A 234 -13.99 -1.66 -18.11
CA HIS A 234 -12.57 -1.52 -18.34
C HIS A 234 -11.73 -1.72 -17.06
N ASP A 235 -12.09 -2.73 -16.28
CA ASP A 235 -11.44 -3.10 -15.02
C ASP A 235 -10.73 -4.45 -15.14
N PHE A 236 -9.54 -4.57 -14.52
CA PHE A 236 -8.78 -5.83 -14.55
C PHE A 236 -9.57 -6.98 -13.92
N GLY A 237 -10.12 -6.78 -12.73
CA GLY A 237 -10.80 -7.84 -11.97
C GLY A 237 -12.18 -8.20 -12.54
N ILE A 238 -12.90 -7.22 -13.03
CA ILE A 238 -14.29 -7.42 -13.51
C ILE A 238 -14.32 -7.94 -14.95
N ASN A 239 -13.47 -7.38 -15.82
CA ASN A 239 -13.58 -7.62 -17.27
C ASN A 239 -12.37 -8.36 -17.85
N LEU A 240 -11.15 -7.85 -17.62
CA LEU A 240 -9.97 -8.31 -18.35
C LEU A 240 -9.53 -9.72 -17.90
N ILE A 241 -9.30 -9.92 -16.61
CA ILE A 241 -8.80 -11.20 -16.07
C ILE A 241 -9.79 -12.34 -16.25
N PRO A 242 -11.11 -12.19 -15.98
CA PRO A 242 -12.08 -13.25 -16.25
C PRO A 242 -12.10 -13.68 -17.72
N HIS A 243 -12.01 -12.72 -18.65
CA HIS A 243 -11.93 -13.02 -20.09
C HIS A 243 -10.67 -13.81 -20.44
N ILE A 244 -9.51 -13.40 -19.90
CA ILE A 244 -8.22 -14.05 -20.16
C ILE A 244 -8.19 -15.44 -19.54
N ALA A 245 -8.63 -15.60 -18.28
CA ALA A 245 -8.61 -16.87 -17.56
C ALA A 245 -9.38 -18.00 -18.25
N SER A 246 -10.45 -17.65 -19.00
CA SER A 246 -11.27 -18.60 -19.72
C SER A 246 -10.70 -19.06 -21.08
N ARG A 247 -9.68 -18.36 -21.63
CA ARG A 247 -9.23 -18.54 -23.03
C ARG A 247 -7.74 -18.77 -23.19
N TYR A 248 -6.94 -18.30 -22.24
CA TYR A 248 -5.48 -18.26 -22.37
C TYR A 248 -4.80 -18.98 -21.22
N LYS A 249 -3.48 -19.09 -21.26
CA LYS A 249 -2.70 -19.74 -20.21
C LYS A 249 -2.41 -18.77 -19.07
N VAL A 250 -3.15 -18.92 -17.97
CA VAL A 250 -2.99 -18.10 -16.77
C VAL A 250 -2.45 -18.95 -15.63
N GLN A 251 -1.41 -18.47 -14.95
CA GLN A 251 -0.74 -19.15 -13.84
C GLN A 251 -0.93 -18.38 -12.54
N ALA A 252 -1.23 -19.09 -11.46
CA ALA A 252 -1.19 -18.52 -10.11
C ALA A 252 0.24 -18.58 -9.57
N HIS A 253 0.70 -17.47 -8.98
CA HIS A 253 1.93 -17.41 -8.21
C HIS A 253 1.57 -17.18 -6.74
N ARG A 254 1.69 -18.25 -5.93
CA ARG A 254 1.31 -18.21 -4.51
C ARG A 254 2.33 -17.40 -3.70
N PHE A 255 1.85 -16.34 -3.10
CA PHE A 255 2.62 -15.55 -2.13
C PHE A 255 2.82 -16.37 -0.86
N GLY A 256 4.04 -16.37 -0.33
CA GLY A 256 4.40 -17.15 0.86
C GLY A 256 5.12 -18.47 0.57
N ASN A 257 5.09 -18.98 -0.66
CA ASN A 257 5.91 -20.11 -1.09
C ASN A 257 7.31 -19.71 -1.55
N GLN A 258 7.69 -18.45 -1.38
CA GLN A 258 9.01 -17.97 -1.73
C GLN A 258 10.04 -18.63 -0.81
N ARG A 259 10.99 -19.38 -1.39
CA ARG A 259 12.10 -19.98 -0.65
C ARG A 259 12.94 -18.82 -0.10
N HIS A 260 13.03 -18.77 1.21
CA HIS A 260 13.97 -17.89 1.88
C HIS A 260 15.38 -18.43 1.66
N ASP A 261 16.34 -17.56 1.42
CA ASP A 261 17.72 -17.86 1.72
C ASP A 261 17.87 -18.08 3.23
N GLU A 262 19.03 -18.54 3.68
CA GLU A 262 19.32 -18.88 5.08
C GLU A 262 19.09 -17.72 6.08
N SER A 263 18.74 -16.52 5.61
CA SER A 263 18.46 -15.31 6.40
C SER A 263 16.98 -15.13 6.82
N GLY A 264 16.06 -15.91 6.29
CA GLY A 264 14.79 -16.25 6.92
C GLY A 264 13.67 -15.18 6.96
N PHE A 265 13.67 -14.05 6.20
CA PHE A 265 12.80 -12.92 6.50
C PHE A 265 11.99 -12.28 5.36
N LEU A 266 11.46 -13.04 4.41
CA LEU A 266 10.28 -12.54 3.69
C LEU A 266 9.03 -13.10 4.39
N SER A 267 8.32 -12.26 5.14
CA SER A 267 7.10 -12.66 5.81
C SER A 267 5.97 -12.81 4.79
N ASN A 268 5.02 -13.71 5.08
CA ASN A 268 3.77 -13.84 4.32
C ASN A 268 2.79 -12.70 4.60
N TYR A 269 3.30 -11.58 5.12
CA TYR A 269 2.49 -10.43 5.48
C TYR A 269 2.00 -9.69 4.24
N TRP A 270 0.70 -9.65 4.08
CA TRP A 270 0.01 -8.84 3.11
C TRP A 270 -1.27 -8.27 3.74
N ARG A 271 -1.51 -6.97 3.58
CA ARG A 271 -2.70 -6.30 4.10
C ARG A 271 -3.24 -5.28 3.09
N ASP A 272 -4.54 -5.35 2.82
CA ASP A 272 -5.31 -4.24 2.27
C ASP A 272 -5.69 -3.30 3.42
N VAL A 273 -4.95 -2.21 3.58
CA VAL A 273 -5.23 -1.17 4.58
C VAL A 273 -6.33 -0.21 4.09
N GLY A 274 -7.42 -0.76 3.59
CA GLY A 274 -8.48 -0.04 2.90
C GLY A 274 -9.58 0.54 3.81
N THR A 275 -9.64 0.17 5.09
CA THR A 275 -10.59 0.71 6.08
C THR A 275 -9.84 1.36 7.23
N VAL A 276 -10.54 2.22 8.00
CA VAL A 276 -9.97 2.86 9.20
C VAL A 276 -9.44 1.83 10.19
N ASP A 277 -10.20 0.75 10.42
CA ASP A 277 -9.82 -0.33 11.32
C ASP A 277 -8.58 -1.09 10.82
N ALA A 278 -8.59 -1.54 9.56
CA ALA A 278 -7.46 -2.27 8.98
C ALA A 278 -6.17 -1.43 8.93
N TYR A 279 -6.31 -0.13 8.66
CA TYR A 279 -5.19 0.81 8.68
C TYR A 279 -4.61 0.97 10.09
N TRP A 280 -5.48 1.14 11.10
CA TRP A 280 -5.04 1.25 12.49
C TRP A 280 -4.37 -0.06 12.95
N GLU A 281 -5.01 -1.20 12.74
CA GLU A 281 -4.49 -2.53 13.10
C GLU A 281 -3.11 -2.79 12.50
N ALA A 282 -2.93 -2.51 11.20
CA ALA A 282 -1.67 -2.72 10.51
C ALA A 282 -0.54 -1.81 11.04
N ASN A 283 -0.84 -0.57 11.43
CA ASN A 283 0.14 0.31 12.08
C ASN A 283 0.46 -0.14 13.51
N MET A 284 -0.55 -0.55 14.29
CA MET A 284 -0.38 -1.02 15.67
C MET A 284 0.39 -2.34 15.74
N GLU A 285 0.24 -3.20 14.72
CA GLU A 285 1.01 -4.45 14.65
C GLU A 285 2.52 -4.21 14.61
N LEU A 286 2.96 -3.09 14.01
CA LEU A 286 4.39 -2.73 13.95
C LEU A 286 5.00 -2.41 15.32
N THR A 287 4.19 -2.05 16.31
CA THR A 287 4.65 -1.73 17.68
C THR A 287 4.88 -2.98 18.55
N ARG A 288 4.46 -4.16 18.07
CA ARG A 288 4.67 -5.42 18.78
C ARG A 288 6.15 -5.78 18.90
N VAL A 289 6.50 -6.56 19.91
CA VAL A 289 7.87 -7.06 20.13
C VAL A 289 8.37 -7.85 18.92
N THR A 290 7.51 -8.69 18.34
CA THR A 290 7.78 -9.48 17.13
C THR A 290 6.67 -9.25 16.10
N PRO A 291 6.76 -8.16 15.30
CA PRO A 291 5.78 -7.90 14.26
C PRO A 291 5.95 -8.87 13.09
N GLU A 292 4.86 -9.27 12.44
CA GLU A 292 4.93 -10.08 11.21
C GLU A 292 5.64 -9.33 10.07
N LEU A 293 5.43 -8.02 9.97
CA LEU A 293 6.14 -7.14 9.05
C LEU A 293 7.28 -6.41 9.77
N SER A 294 8.53 -6.81 9.55
CA SER A 294 9.67 -6.07 10.07
C SER A 294 10.09 -4.93 9.14
N LEU A 295 10.03 -3.69 9.65
CA LEU A 295 10.58 -2.51 8.97
C LEU A 295 12.11 -2.36 9.19
N TYR A 296 12.69 -3.15 10.08
CA TYR A 296 14.13 -3.14 10.43
C TYR A 296 14.93 -4.15 9.63
N ASP A 297 14.32 -4.90 8.74
CA ASP A 297 14.97 -5.85 7.85
C ASP A 297 15.87 -5.12 6.84
N ARG A 298 17.18 -5.34 6.95
CA ARG A 298 18.19 -4.72 6.08
C ARG A 298 18.34 -5.41 4.73
N ASN A 299 17.89 -6.64 4.60
CA ASN A 299 17.97 -7.40 3.35
C ASN A 299 16.84 -6.99 2.38
N TRP A 300 15.71 -6.50 2.93
CA TRP A 300 14.58 -6.00 2.15
C TRP A 300 14.07 -4.66 2.72
N PRO A 301 14.87 -3.58 2.58
CA PRO A 301 14.52 -2.27 3.14
C PRO A 301 13.34 -1.64 2.40
N ILE A 302 12.51 -0.91 3.12
CA ILE A 302 11.50 -0.03 2.53
C ILE A 302 12.11 1.35 2.40
N TRP A 303 12.25 1.81 1.15
CA TRP A 303 12.76 3.14 0.82
C TRP A 303 11.65 4.17 0.88
N THR A 304 11.99 5.39 1.22
CA THR A 304 11.05 6.52 1.27
C THR A 304 11.81 7.85 1.20
N TYR A 305 11.08 8.94 1.04
CA TYR A 305 11.64 10.28 1.25
C TYR A 305 12.15 10.45 2.67
N GLN A 306 13.40 10.86 2.82
CA GLN A 306 14.02 11.15 4.12
C GLN A 306 13.99 12.65 4.37
N GLU A 307 13.10 13.10 5.25
CA GLU A 307 13.10 14.46 5.73
C GLU A 307 14.27 14.68 6.69
N GLN A 308 14.97 15.83 6.58
CA GLN A 308 16.08 16.18 7.46
C GLN A 308 15.53 16.62 8.82
N LEU A 309 15.42 15.67 9.75
CA LEU A 309 14.84 15.88 11.07
C LEU A 309 15.83 15.50 12.17
N PRO A 310 15.82 16.21 13.31
CA PRO A 310 16.58 15.81 14.48
C PRO A 310 16.01 14.51 15.07
N PRO A 311 16.78 13.80 15.92
CA PRO A 311 16.27 12.67 16.69
C PRO A 311 15.05 13.05 17.53
N ALA A 312 14.22 12.06 17.87
CA ALA A 312 13.15 12.23 18.85
C ALA A 312 13.71 12.61 20.22
N LYS A 313 13.02 13.52 20.92
CA LYS A 313 13.46 14.08 22.22
C LYS A 313 12.43 13.81 23.30
N PHE A 314 12.88 13.28 24.43
CA PHE A 314 12.08 13.05 25.62
C PHE A 314 12.62 13.97 26.72
N ILE A 315 11.76 14.74 27.36
CA ILE A 315 12.16 15.71 28.37
C ILE A 315 11.29 15.64 29.60
N PHE A 316 11.88 16.08 30.71
CA PHE A 316 11.45 15.99 32.10
C PHE A 316 11.55 14.57 32.68
N ASP A 317 12.02 14.50 33.91
CA ASP A 317 12.10 13.29 34.72
C ASP A 317 11.72 13.64 36.19
N GLU A 318 10.58 14.31 36.32
CA GLU A 318 9.96 14.63 37.61
C GLU A 318 8.82 13.62 37.89
N GLU A 319 8.45 13.40 39.16
CA GLU A 319 7.50 12.36 39.56
C GLU A 319 6.17 12.46 38.78
N ASP A 320 5.63 13.68 38.67
CA ASP A 320 4.34 13.94 38.02
C ASP A 320 4.49 14.39 36.54
N ARG A 321 5.73 14.52 36.04
CA ARG A 321 6.03 15.11 34.75
C ARG A 321 7.21 14.44 34.08
N ARG A 322 7.00 13.22 33.57
CA ARG A 322 8.04 12.43 32.90
C ARG A 322 7.68 12.20 31.44
N GLY A 323 8.58 12.61 30.52
CA GLY A 323 8.46 12.33 29.10
C GLY A 323 8.90 10.90 28.79
N MET A 324 7.97 10.00 28.47
CA MET A 324 8.27 8.58 28.23
C MET A 324 7.40 7.96 27.13
N ALA A 325 8.00 6.97 26.45
CA ALA A 325 7.29 6.11 25.50
C ALA A 325 7.66 4.65 25.75
N THR A 326 6.67 3.76 25.76
CA THR A 326 6.82 2.31 25.91
C THR A 326 6.02 1.56 24.87
N ASP A 327 6.53 0.43 24.35
CA ASP A 327 5.88 -0.38 23.30
C ASP A 327 5.40 0.48 22.11
N SER A 328 6.24 1.45 21.70
CA SER A 328 5.85 2.50 20.77
C SER A 328 6.94 2.75 19.73
N MET A 329 6.53 3.24 18.56
CA MET A 329 7.45 3.69 17.52
C MET A 329 7.40 5.22 17.42
N ILE A 330 8.54 5.89 17.62
CA ILE A 330 8.65 7.35 17.64
C ILE A 330 9.59 7.80 16.53
N SER A 331 9.09 8.59 15.59
CA SER A 331 9.87 9.06 14.44
C SER A 331 10.70 10.31 14.74
N GLY A 332 11.56 10.70 13.81
CA GLY A 332 12.40 11.91 13.93
C GLY A 332 11.59 13.19 14.09
N GLY A 333 12.18 14.19 14.76
CA GLY A 333 11.55 15.49 15.02
C GLY A 333 10.51 15.49 16.13
N CYS A 334 10.17 14.33 16.72
CA CYS A 334 9.18 14.26 17.80
C CYS A 334 9.74 14.81 19.12
N ILE A 335 8.85 15.46 19.90
CA ILE A 335 9.15 15.91 21.27
C ILE A 335 8.05 15.38 22.19
N VAL A 336 8.45 14.57 23.18
CA VAL A 336 7.56 14.09 24.25
C VAL A 336 7.95 14.82 25.53
N SER A 337 7.16 15.84 25.88
CA SER A 337 7.47 16.79 26.95
C SER A 337 6.61 16.50 28.18
N GLY A 338 7.14 15.75 29.15
CA GLY A 338 6.40 15.46 30.40
C GLY A 338 5.09 14.70 30.15
N ALA A 339 5.02 13.87 29.14
CA ALA A 339 3.84 13.13 28.69
C ALA A 339 4.12 11.62 28.65
N ARG A 340 3.06 10.83 28.66
CA ARG A 340 3.13 9.37 28.56
C ARG A 340 2.58 8.87 27.23
N VAL A 341 3.38 8.15 26.47
CA VAL A 341 3.02 7.48 25.22
C VAL A 341 3.17 5.97 25.42
N ARG A 342 2.13 5.20 25.10
CA ARG A 342 2.13 3.75 25.23
C ARG A 342 1.46 3.09 24.02
N ASN A 343 1.96 1.94 23.58
CA ASN A 343 1.37 1.17 22.47
C ASN A 343 0.95 2.09 21.30
N SER A 344 1.83 2.98 20.87
CA SER A 344 1.46 4.03 19.92
C SER A 344 2.53 4.25 18.88
N LEU A 345 2.11 4.81 17.74
CA LEU A 345 2.99 5.14 16.64
C LEU A 345 2.90 6.64 16.35
N LEU A 346 4.00 7.37 16.59
CA LEU A 346 4.13 8.79 16.32
C LEU A 346 4.96 9.01 15.07
N PHE A 347 4.36 9.62 14.07
CA PHE A 347 5.04 10.05 12.84
C PHE A 347 5.93 11.27 13.08
N SER A 348 6.59 11.74 12.03
CA SER A 348 7.56 12.83 12.09
C SER A 348 6.97 14.13 12.64
N ASN A 349 7.76 14.88 13.45
CA ASN A 349 7.41 16.20 13.98
C ASN A 349 6.17 16.23 14.87
N VAL A 350 5.85 15.17 15.58
CA VAL A 350 4.77 15.17 16.58
C VAL A 350 5.28 15.78 17.88
N ILE A 351 4.53 16.74 18.41
CA ILE A 351 4.82 17.37 19.71
C ILE A 351 3.73 16.96 20.69
N VAL A 352 4.15 16.42 21.84
CA VAL A 352 3.24 16.02 22.94
C VAL A 352 3.61 16.80 24.18
N GLU A 353 2.68 17.61 24.67
CA GLU A 353 2.89 18.50 25.81
C GLU A 353 2.58 17.82 27.16
N SER A 354 2.94 18.50 28.25
CA SER A 354 2.93 17.96 29.61
C SER A 354 1.57 17.44 30.06
N GLY A 355 1.59 16.32 30.79
CA GLY A 355 0.39 15.69 31.32
C GLY A 355 -0.45 14.92 30.28
N ALA A 356 -0.12 15.01 28.99
CA ALA A 356 -0.84 14.27 27.97
C ALA A 356 -0.59 12.75 28.09
N GLN A 357 -1.65 11.97 27.83
CA GLN A 357 -1.64 10.51 27.85
C GLN A 357 -2.13 9.97 26.52
N ILE A 358 -1.28 9.18 25.86
CA ILE A 358 -1.55 8.61 24.54
C ILE A 358 -1.41 7.09 24.64
N ASP A 359 -2.46 6.37 24.27
CA ASP A 359 -2.51 4.91 24.32
C ASP A 359 -3.18 4.35 23.06
N GLU A 360 -2.61 3.31 22.47
CA GLU A 360 -3.15 2.65 21.28
C GLU A 360 -3.47 3.64 20.12
N ALA A 361 -2.53 4.57 19.84
CA ALA A 361 -2.79 5.67 18.92
C ALA A 361 -1.85 5.68 17.70
N VAL A 362 -2.38 6.10 16.56
CA VAL A 362 -1.61 6.41 15.34
C VAL A 362 -1.67 7.91 15.11
N ILE A 363 -0.56 8.60 15.35
CA ILE A 363 -0.46 10.07 15.28
C ILE A 363 0.33 10.46 14.04
N LEU A 364 -0.34 11.04 13.04
CA LEU A 364 0.24 11.39 11.74
C LEU A 364 1.16 12.62 11.82
N PRO A 365 1.94 12.93 10.77
CA PRO A 365 2.98 13.97 10.82
C PRO A 365 2.47 15.35 11.22
N ASN A 366 3.33 16.13 11.92
CA ASN A 366 3.10 17.52 12.30
C ASN A 366 1.87 17.73 13.21
N VAL A 367 1.46 16.72 13.98
CA VAL A 367 0.41 16.86 14.99
C VAL A 367 0.99 17.47 16.25
N ARG A 368 0.24 18.38 16.86
CA ARG A 368 0.56 18.91 18.20
C ARG A 368 -0.55 18.54 19.17
N ILE A 369 -0.17 17.91 20.28
CA ILE A 369 -1.06 17.47 21.33
C ILE A 369 -0.78 18.32 22.55
N ALA A 370 -1.74 19.18 22.91
CA ALA A 370 -1.60 20.12 24.03
C ALA A 370 -1.75 19.42 25.38
N GLU A 371 -1.49 20.18 26.46
CA GLU A 371 -1.39 19.71 27.82
C GLU A 371 -2.65 18.94 28.29
N ASN A 372 -2.42 17.89 29.08
CA ASN A 372 -3.46 17.10 29.75
C ASN A 372 -4.47 16.44 28.80
N ALA A 373 -4.21 16.35 27.50
CA ALA A 373 -5.04 15.60 26.56
C ALA A 373 -4.95 14.09 26.84
N ARG A 374 -6.08 13.38 26.74
CA ARG A 374 -6.14 11.92 26.90
C ARG A 374 -6.74 11.29 25.66
N LEU A 375 -5.91 10.52 24.96
CA LEU A 375 -6.20 9.95 23.64
C LEU A 375 -6.00 8.43 23.69
N ARG A 376 -7.07 7.69 23.41
CA ARG A 376 -7.02 6.23 23.37
C ARG A 376 -7.73 5.69 22.14
N ARG A 377 -7.13 4.72 21.45
CA ARG A 377 -7.66 4.05 20.25
C ARG A 377 -8.05 5.06 19.18
N VAL A 378 -7.10 5.93 18.81
CA VAL A 378 -7.35 7.03 17.90
C VAL A 378 -6.39 7.00 16.69
N ILE A 379 -6.83 7.61 15.60
CA ILE A 379 -6.01 8.06 14.49
C ILE A 379 -6.15 9.58 14.43
N ILE A 380 -5.03 10.29 14.52
CA ILE A 380 -5.02 11.76 14.40
C ILE A 380 -4.41 12.13 13.05
N ASP A 381 -5.17 12.81 12.20
CA ASP A 381 -4.67 13.19 10.87
C ASP A 381 -3.61 14.28 10.92
N LYS A 382 -2.84 14.37 9.84
CA LYS A 382 -1.70 15.27 9.67
C LYS A 382 -2.03 16.73 10.03
N GLY A 383 -1.15 17.34 10.83
CA GLY A 383 -1.22 18.76 11.15
C GLY A 383 -2.34 19.16 12.10
N THR A 384 -3.01 18.21 12.73
CA THR A 384 -4.07 18.48 13.71
C THR A 384 -3.47 19.07 14.99
N LEU A 385 -4.13 20.11 15.53
CA LEU A 385 -3.84 20.68 16.83
C LEU A 385 -4.85 20.16 17.84
N ILE A 386 -4.45 19.25 18.71
CA ILE A 386 -5.32 18.70 19.76
C ILE A 386 -5.35 19.69 20.93
N PRO A 387 -6.54 20.21 21.29
CA PRO A 387 -6.65 21.19 22.37
C PRO A 387 -6.32 20.59 23.74
N ALA A 388 -5.92 21.46 24.68
CA ALA A 388 -5.62 21.07 26.05
C ALA A 388 -6.83 20.42 26.72
N GLY A 389 -6.59 19.34 27.47
CA GLY A 389 -7.62 18.61 28.21
C GLY A 389 -8.62 17.84 27.34
N LEU A 390 -8.44 17.76 26.01
CA LEU A 390 -9.31 16.95 25.16
C LEU A 390 -9.23 15.48 25.55
N VAL A 391 -10.39 14.86 25.78
CA VAL A 391 -10.52 13.43 26.09
C VAL A 391 -11.21 12.73 24.93
N VAL A 392 -10.60 11.66 24.40
CA VAL A 392 -11.14 10.81 23.33
C VAL A 392 -10.78 9.34 23.60
N GLY A 393 -11.75 8.45 23.39
CA GLY A 393 -11.62 7.01 23.59
C GLY A 393 -12.09 6.53 24.97
N GLU A 394 -12.69 7.41 25.80
CA GLU A 394 -13.27 7.08 27.08
C GLU A 394 -14.82 7.04 27.02
N ASP A 395 -15.44 7.90 26.23
CA ASP A 395 -16.90 7.97 26.01
C ASP A 395 -17.24 7.73 24.52
N PRO A 396 -17.70 6.50 24.18
CA PRO A 396 -18.01 6.16 22.79
C PRO A 396 -19.13 7.00 22.15
N GLU A 397 -20.09 7.46 22.94
CA GLU A 397 -21.23 8.23 22.42
C GLU A 397 -20.82 9.68 22.15
N GLU A 398 -20.06 10.28 23.05
CA GLU A 398 -19.50 11.61 22.86
C GLU A 398 -18.52 11.64 21.65
N ASP A 399 -17.64 10.62 21.55
CA ASP A 399 -16.72 10.49 20.44
C ASP A 399 -17.44 10.38 19.10
N ALA A 400 -18.50 9.57 19.01
CA ALA A 400 -19.29 9.38 17.79
C ALA A 400 -20.08 10.63 17.37
N ARG A 401 -20.42 11.51 18.31
CA ARG A 401 -21.08 12.80 18.00
C ARG A 401 -20.12 13.82 17.39
N ARG A 402 -18.87 13.76 17.75
CA ARG A 402 -17.85 14.76 17.38
C ARG A 402 -16.94 14.31 16.25
N PHE A 403 -16.67 13.02 16.15
CA PHE A 403 -15.64 12.45 15.30
C PHE A 403 -16.17 11.25 14.50
N HIS A 404 -15.38 10.76 13.56
CA HIS A 404 -15.71 9.50 12.91
C HIS A 404 -15.24 8.32 13.78
N ARG A 405 -16.19 7.52 14.25
CA ARG A 405 -15.90 6.30 15.00
C ARG A 405 -16.17 5.07 14.13
N SER A 406 -15.17 4.19 13.99
CA SER A 406 -15.27 2.96 13.19
C SER A 406 -16.06 1.86 13.91
N GLU A 407 -16.35 0.78 13.19
CA GLU A 407 -17.06 -0.40 13.73
C GLU A 407 -16.34 -1.06 14.90
N LYS A 408 -14.99 -1.13 14.85
CA LYS A 408 -14.16 -1.68 15.93
C LYS A 408 -13.81 -0.64 17.01
N GLY A 409 -14.38 0.55 16.94
CA GLY A 409 -14.26 1.58 17.96
C GLY A 409 -13.00 2.43 17.87
N ILE A 410 -12.38 2.54 16.70
CA ILE A 410 -11.28 3.47 16.47
C ILE A 410 -11.84 4.84 16.11
N THR A 411 -11.35 5.88 16.78
CA THR A 411 -11.81 7.26 16.52
C THR A 411 -10.82 7.98 15.61
N LEU A 412 -11.28 8.44 14.44
CA LEU A 412 -10.51 9.25 13.51
C LEU A 412 -10.80 10.73 13.78
N ILE A 413 -9.74 11.52 13.96
CA ILE A 413 -9.81 12.96 14.19
C ILE A 413 -9.02 13.68 13.09
N THR A 414 -9.67 14.65 12.45
CA THR A 414 -9.05 15.53 11.45
C THR A 414 -9.11 16.99 11.90
N PRO A 415 -8.30 17.90 11.32
CA PRO A 415 -8.36 19.32 11.65
C PRO A 415 -9.77 19.91 11.51
N GLU A 416 -10.49 19.54 10.45
CA GLU A 416 -11.84 20.06 10.18
C GLU A 416 -12.86 19.71 11.26
N MET A 417 -12.76 18.52 11.86
CA MET A 417 -13.65 18.09 12.95
C MET A 417 -13.46 18.92 14.22
N LEU A 418 -12.29 19.57 14.34
CA LEU A 418 -11.97 20.49 15.43
C LEU A 418 -12.16 21.96 15.03
N GLY A 419 -12.78 22.24 13.87
CA GLY A 419 -12.99 23.59 13.36
C GLY A 419 -11.71 24.30 12.91
N GLN A 420 -10.64 23.54 12.64
CA GLN A 420 -9.36 24.09 12.22
C GLN A 420 -9.32 24.18 10.70
N PRO A 421 -8.82 25.30 10.12
CA PRO A 421 -8.67 25.39 8.67
C PRO A 421 -7.57 24.46 8.19
N LEU A 422 -7.80 23.80 7.04
CA LEU A 422 -6.88 22.87 6.37
C LEU A 422 -5.44 23.36 6.19
N HIS A 423 -5.22 24.65 6.24
CA HIS A 423 -3.93 25.31 5.99
C HIS A 423 -3.30 25.93 7.25
N ALA A 424 -3.88 25.70 8.43
CA ALA A 424 -3.38 26.22 9.70
C ALA A 424 -2.27 25.38 10.35
N ALA A 425 -1.83 24.30 9.71
CA ALA A 425 -0.67 23.56 10.20
C ALA A 425 0.56 24.50 10.21
N PRO A 426 1.29 24.63 11.33
CA PRO A 426 2.53 25.39 11.35
C PRO A 426 3.47 24.83 10.28
N ARG A 427 4.03 25.73 9.50
CA ARG A 427 5.02 25.44 8.44
C ARG A 427 6.32 24.96 9.06
#